data_0618eaeead579b70241c588f32d3fc1c
#
_entry.id   0618eaeead579b70241c588f32d3fc1c
#
_cell.length_a   1.000
_cell.length_b   1.000
_cell.length_c   1.000
_cell.angle_alpha   90.00
_cell.angle_beta   90.00
_cell.angle_gamma   90.00
#
_symmetry.space_group_name_H-M   'P 1'
#
loop_
_entity.id
_entity.type
_entity.pdbx_description
1 polymer ?
#
loop_
_entity_poly.entity_id
_entity_poly.type
_entity_poly.pdbx_seq_one_letter_code
_entity_poly.pdbx_strand_id
1 'polypeptide(L)'
;MKYILVNFKTNKNWLEITDYFKEIENFYDQNKINNEKNIFFLTSLHILLAIQKFPVINFGNQSGSHLGMGAYTSTVSIEQLYQDGIKNILLGHSEENKYLGLNEKTTNLKLKKSLSFNFNVFLCFGNEQKENDYDKLVEKLANKIDEIFLDVDIIKNSQNIVLCYEPIFAIGSGNALSVNEVEEIILKLKAKLLEKYQLQFEILYGGSVNLSNVKDFLNSKIIDGVLIGNCGLDVNNIKQILLMDKKK
;
A
#
# COMPACT_ATOMS: atom_id res chain seq x y z
N MET A 1 -3.27 15.39 6.17
CA MET A 1 -2.12 14.48 6.21
C MET A 1 -2.33 13.39 5.15
N LYS A 2 -1.33 13.10 4.37
CA LYS A 2 -1.33 12.08 3.31
C LYS A 2 -0.82 10.74 3.83
N TYR A 3 -1.20 9.64 3.18
CA TYR A 3 -0.54 8.36 3.43
C TYR A 3 0.88 8.38 2.87
N ILE A 4 1.82 7.91 3.68
CA ILE A 4 3.18 7.60 3.27
C ILE A 4 3.41 6.13 3.59
N LEU A 5 3.26 5.29 2.58
CA LEU A 5 3.46 3.86 2.68
C LEU A 5 4.84 3.50 2.14
N VAL A 6 5.56 2.64 2.85
CA VAL A 6 6.87 2.17 2.42
C VAL A 6 6.87 0.65 2.35
N ASN A 7 7.06 0.10 1.16
CA ASN A 7 7.17 -1.34 0.96
C ASN A 7 8.65 -1.76 0.89
N PHE A 8 9.13 -2.41 1.94
CA PHE A 8 10.51 -2.90 2.04
C PHE A 8 10.78 -4.09 1.11
N LYS A 9 9.74 -4.75 0.62
CA LYS A 9 9.85 -5.99 -0.14
C LYS A 9 10.72 -6.99 0.67
N THR A 10 11.61 -7.73 0.01
CA THR A 10 12.55 -8.65 0.69
C THR A 10 13.92 -8.02 0.96
N ASN A 11 14.01 -6.70 0.89
CA ASN A 11 15.24 -5.99 1.21
C ASN A 11 15.41 -5.89 2.73
N LYS A 12 16.66 -5.77 3.16
CA LYS A 12 17.14 -5.60 4.53
C LYS A 12 16.96 -6.84 5.41
N ASN A 13 18.04 -7.17 6.09
CA ASN A 13 18.06 -8.13 7.20
C ASN A 13 17.61 -7.45 8.51
N TRP A 14 17.50 -8.24 9.58
CA TRP A 14 17.02 -7.74 10.88
C TRP A 14 17.91 -6.65 11.50
N LEU A 15 19.21 -6.71 11.31
CA LEU A 15 20.13 -5.68 11.84
C LEU A 15 19.88 -4.34 11.13
N GLU A 16 19.83 -4.37 9.81
CA GLU A 16 19.55 -3.17 8.98
C GLU A 16 18.17 -2.57 9.26
N ILE A 17 17.14 -3.41 9.48
CA ILE A 17 15.81 -2.98 9.90
C ILE A 17 15.86 -2.30 11.26
N THR A 18 16.61 -2.88 12.20
CA THR A 18 16.74 -2.32 13.54
C THR A 18 17.40 -0.94 13.52
N ASP A 19 18.47 -0.77 12.75
CA ASP A 19 19.18 0.50 12.65
C ASP A 19 18.32 1.56 11.94
N TYR A 20 17.62 1.17 10.88
CA TYR A 20 16.69 2.03 10.17
C TYR A 20 15.58 2.56 11.09
N PHE A 21 14.90 1.71 11.84
CA PHE A 21 13.79 2.13 12.67
C PHE A 21 14.18 2.83 13.96
N LYS A 22 15.36 2.60 14.51
CA LYS A 22 15.93 3.45 15.57
C LYS A 22 16.06 4.91 15.09
N GLU A 23 16.51 5.10 13.85
CA GLU A 23 16.64 6.43 13.27
C GLU A 23 15.26 7.09 13.00
N ILE A 24 14.28 6.31 12.54
CA ILE A 24 12.90 6.81 12.33
C ILE A 24 12.24 7.18 13.66
N GLU A 25 12.35 6.33 14.69
CA GLU A 25 11.78 6.59 16.01
C GLU A 25 12.34 7.88 16.62
N ASN A 26 13.67 8.04 16.62
CA ASN A 26 14.33 9.27 17.04
C ASN A 26 13.87 10.49 16.24
N PHE A 27 13.70 10.31 14.94
CA PHE A 27 13.25 11.39 14.06
C PHE A 27 11.79 11.79 14.33
N TYR A 28 10.90 10.85 14.61
CA TYR A 28 9.52 11.12 14.98
C TYR A 28 9.44 11.94 16.25
N ASP A 29 10.21 11.57 17.29
CA ASP A 29 10.25 12.28 18.57
C ASP A 29 10.77 13.72 18.41
N GLN A 30 11.95 13.88 17.80
CA GLN A 30 12.59 15.18 17.58
C GLN A 30 11.73 16.15 16.76
N ASN A 31 11.01 15.63 15.78
CA ASN A 31 10.24 16.43 14.85
C ASN A 31 8.74 16.45 15.15
N LYS A 32 8.26 15.78 16.19
CA LYS A 32 6.83 15.64 16.53
C LYS A 32 6.00 15.25 15.30
N ILE A 33 6.42 14.21 14.59
CA ILE A 33 5.74 13.72 13.39
C ILE A 33 4.46 13.00 13.81
N ASN A 34 3.31 13.43 13.27
CA ASN A 34 2.12 12.58 13.30
C ASN A 34 2.34 11.40 12.33
N ASN A 35 2.27 10.18 12.86
CA ASN A 35 2.61 8.97 12.13
C ASN A 35 1.39 8.09 11.77
N GLU A 36 0.17 8.54 12.04
CA GLU A 36 -1.06 7.75 11.84
C GLU A 36 -1.19 7.16 10.42
N LYS A 37 -0.79 7.94 9.41
CA LYS A 37 -0.83 7.52 7.99
C LYS A 37 0.54 7.11 7.43
N ASN A 38 1.55 6.90 8.29
CA ASN A 38 2.88 6.44 7.89
C ASN A 38 3.01 4.96 8.23
N ILE A 39 3.06 4.08 7.22
CA ILE A 39 3.06 2.63 7.44
C ILE A 39 4.22 1.98 6.67
N PHE A 40 4.96 1.13 7.36
CA PHE A 40 6.10 0.39 6.80
C PHE A 40 5.74 -1.09 6.65
N PHE A 41 5.71 -1.58 5.42
CA PHE A 41 5.40 -2.96 5.12
C PHE A 41 6.66 -3.83 5.14
N LEU A 42 6.69 -4.76 6.06
CA LEU A 42 7.77 -5.72 6.26
C LEU A 42 7.33 -7.14 5.88
N THR A 43 8.32 -8.02 5.69
CA THR A 43 8.05 -9.46 5.55
C THR A 43 7.53 -10.04 6.87
N SER A 44 6.80 -11.13 6.80
CA SER A 44 6.31 -11.87 7.97
C SER A 44 7.45 -12.34 8.90
N LEU A 45 8.66 -12.48 8.36
CA LEU A 45 9.85 -12.85 9.14
C LEU A 45 10.23 -11.77 10.17
N HIS A 46 10.04 -10.48 9.84
CA HIS A 46 10.57 -9.38 10.65
C HIS A 46 9.51 -8.58 11.40
N ILE A 47 8.25 -8.64 10.96
CA ILE A 47 7.21 -7.73 11.44
C ILE A 47 6.92 -7.89 12.94
N LEU A 48 6.90 -9.12 13.46
CA LEU A 48 6.62 -9.35 14.89
C LEU A 48 7.70 -8.75 15.78
N LEU A 49 8.97 -8.93 15.39
CA LEU A 49 10.10 -8.35 16.11
C LEU A 49 10.08 -6.81 16.02
N ALA A 50 9.66 -6.27 14.87
CA ALA A 50 9.60 -4.83 14.67
C ALA A 50 8.49 -4.18 15.52
N ILE A 51 7.30 -4.75 15.59
CA ILE A 51 6.19 -4.26 16.42
C ILE A 51 6.58 -4.24 17.90
N GLN A 52 7.23 -5.30 18.39
CA GLN A 52 7.64 -5.38 19.77
C GLN A 52 8.73 -4.37 20.13
N LYS A 53 9.66 -4.12 19.19
CA LYS A 53 10.83 -3.27 19.43
C LYS A 53 10.55 -1.79 19.22
N PHE A 54 9.65 -1.44 18.30
CA PHE A 54 9.33 -0.05 17.87
C PHE A 54 7.82 0.20 17.93
N PRO A 55 7.22 0.21 19.13
CA PRO A 55 5.75 0.27 19.28
C PRO A 55 5.11 1.57 18.80
N VAL A 56 5.89 2.63 18.61
CA VAL A 56 5.41 3.92 18.10
C VAL A 56 5.35 3.98 16.57
N ILE A 57 5.88 2.97 15.88
CA ILE A 57 5.90 2.92 14.41
C ILE A 57 4.78 2.01 13.92
N ASN A 58 4.04 2.46 12.90
CA ASN A 58 3.00 1.64 12.30
C ASN A 58 3.61 0.70 11.26
N PHE A 59 3.46 -0.58 11.49
CA PHE A 59 3.88 -1.64 10.57
C PHE A 59 2.70 -2.31 9.89
N GLY A 60 2.94 -2.86 8.70
CA GLY A 60 2.03 -3.73 7.97
C GLY A 60 2.76 -4.94 7.40
N ASN A 61 2.04 -6.03 7.18
CA ASN A 61 2.58 -7.20 6.51
C ASN A 61 2.41 -7.07 4.99
N GLN A 62 3.39 -7.55 4.23
CA GLN A 62 3.43 -7.41 2.76
C GLN A 62 2.43 -8.31 2.02
N SER A 63 1.88 -9.31 2.66
CA SER A 63 0.84 -10.21 2.18
C SER A 63 0.43 -11.18 3.28
N GLY A 64 -0.46 -12.13 2.96
CA GLY A 64 -0.84 -13.24 3.81
C GLY A 64 -1.64 -14.28 3.03
N SER A 65 -1.79 -15.48 3.58
CA SER A 65 -2.64 -16.50 2.99
C SER A 65 -4.08 -16.34 3.45
N HIS A 66 -5.03 -16.50 2.53
CA HIS A 66 -6.46 -16.58 2.83
C HIS A 66 -6.86 -17.88 3.54
N LEU A 67 -5.99 -18.88 3.49
CA LEU A 67 -6.19 -20.13 4.22
C LEU A 67 -6.11 -19.86 5.73
N GLY A 68 -6.98 -20.47 6.49
CA GLY A 68 -6.97 -20.37 7.94
C GLY A 68 -5.76 -21.03 8.58
N MET A 69 -5.73 -21.07 9.90
CA MET A 69 -4.76 -21.88 10.64
C MET A 69 -5.03 -23.37 10.39
N GLY A 70 -3.99 -24.17 10.14
CA GLY A 70 -4.15 -25.60 9.87
C GLY A 70 -2.98 -26.22 9.12
N ALA A 71 -3.24 -27.31 8.40
CA ALA A 71 -2.24 -28.11 7.69
C ALA A 71 -1.82 -27.49 6.35
N TYR A 72 -1.30 -26.27 6.39
CA TYR A 72 -0.87 -25.52 5.20
C TYR A 72 0.61 -25.12 5.35
N THR A 73 1.48 -25.89 4.72
CA THR A 73 2.93 -25.65 4.75
C THR A 73 3.31 -24.46 3.85
N SER A 74 4.34 -23.71 4.23
CA SER A 74 4.96 -22.61 3.46
C SER A 74 4.10 -21.35 3.29
N THR A 75 3.07 -21.17 4.12
CA THR A 75 2.26 -19.94 4.12
C THR A 75 2.18 -19.33 5.51
N VAL A 76 1.96 -18.01 5.57
CA VAL A 76 1.60 -17.31 6.80
C VAL A 76 0.15 -16.89 6.69
N SER A 77 -0.71 -17.41 7.56
CA SER A 77 -2.13 -17.13 7.54
C SER A 77 -2.42 -15.68 7.96
N ILE A 78 -3.37 -15.02 7.28
CA ILE A 78 -3.92 -13.72 7.71
C ILE A 78 -4.49 -13.83 9.14
N GLU A 79 -5.04 -14.98 9.49
CA GLU A 79 -5.54 -15.24 10.85
C GLU A 79 -4.41 -15.24 11.89
N GLN A 80 -3.26 -15.87 11.60
CA GLN A 80 -2.08 -15.82 12.48
C GLN A 80 -1.57 -14.38 12.63
N LEU A 81 -1.45 -13.63 11.52
CA LEU A 81 -1.02 -12.24 11.55
C LEU A 81 -1.94 -11.41 12.47
N TYR A 82 -3.25 -11.62 12.42
CA TYR A 82 -4.19 -10.93 13.29
C TYR A 82 -4.01 -11.27 14.76
N GLN A 83 -3.89 -12.57 15.09
CA GLN A 83 -3.69 -13.04 16.47
C GLN A 83 -2.38 -12.51 17.08
N ASP A 84 -1.37 -12.32 16.24
CA ASP A 84 -0.08 -11.73 16.62
C ASP A 84 -0.09 -10.18 16.64
N GLY A 85 -1.26 -9.57 16.50
CA GLY A 85 -1.47 -8.12 16.68
C GLY A 85 -1.22 -7.26 15.44
N ILE A 86 -0.99 -7.84 14.26
CA ILE A 86 -0.81 -7.10 13.02
C ILE A 86 -2.15 -6.56 12.54
N LYS A 87 -2.21 -5.26 12.21
CA LYS A 87 -3.45 -4.57 11.83
C LYS A 87 -3.47 -4.08 10.38
N ASN A 88 -2.32 -3.94 9.74
CA ASN A 88 -2.20 -3.42 8.38
C ASN A 88 -1.67 -4.52 7.46
N ILE A 89 -2.25 -4.63 6.26
CA ILE A 89 -1.82 -5.61 5.25
C ILE A 89 -1.83 -4.99 3.86
N LEU A 90 -0.79 -5.30 3.08
CA LEU A 90 -0.70 -4.96 1.66
C LEU A 90 -1.16 -6.19 0.86
N LEU A 91 -2.06 -6.01 -0.10
CA LEU A 91 -2.58 -7.10 -0.93
C LEU A 91 -2.51 -6.74 -2.41
N GLY A 92 -2.35 -7.72 -3.28
CA GLY A 92 -2.44 -7.57 -4.73
C GLY A 92 -1.27 -6.82 -5.37
N HIS A 93 -0.14 -6.66 -4.67
CA HIS A 93 1.04 -6.02 -5.24
C HIS A 93 1.50 -6.74 -6.51
N SER A 94 1.88 -5.99 -7.53
CA SER A 94 2.22 -6.50 -8.86
C SER A 94 3.29 -7.60 -8.87
N GLU A 95 4.21 -7.60 -7.89
CA GLU A 95 5.22 -8.65 -7.74
C GLU A 95 4.62 -9.99 -7.28
N GLU A 96 3.51 -10.01 -6.54
CA GLU A 96 2.81 -11.25 -6.21
C GLU A 96 2.26 -11.93 -7.49
N ASN A 97 1.67 -11.14 -8.39
CA ASN A 97 1.19 -11.65 -9.67
C ASN A 97 2.35 -12.15 -10.52
N LYS A 98 3.40 -11.36 -10.63
CA LYS A 98 4.55 -11.65 -11.50
C LYS A 98 5.36 -12.87 -11.07
N TYR A 99 5.64 -13.00 -9.77
CA TYR A 99 6.58 -14.02 -9.27
C TYR A 99 5.91 -15.21 -8.59
N LEU A 100 4.69 -15.02 -8.08
CA LEU A 100 3.96 -16.09 -7.38
C LEU A 100 2.71 -16.57 -8.12
N GLY A 101 2.42 -15.99 -9.29
CA GLY A 101 1.27 -16.38 -10.12
C GLY A 101 -0.08 -16.07 -9.47
N LEU A 102 -0.14 -15.13 -8.52
CA LEU A 102 -1.39 -14.73 -7.91
C LEU A 102 -2.18 -13.81 -8.87
N ASN A 103 -3.49 -13.74 -8.69
CA ASN A 103 -4.39 -12.97 -9.54
C ASN A 103 -5.51 -12.30 -8.72
N GLU A 104 -6.42 -11.62 -9.41
CA GLU A 104 -7.53 -10.90 -8.80
C GLU A 104 -8.41 -11.82 -7.94
N LYS A 105 -8.65 -13.07 -8.35
CA LYS A 105 -9.42 -14.06 -7.58
C LYS A 105 -8.73 -14.42 -6.26
N THR A 106 -7.42 -14.64 -6.29
CA THR A 106 -6.64 -14.90 -5.06
C THR A 106 -6.62 -13.67 -4.16
N THR A 107 -6.49 -12.47 -4.75
CA THR A 107 -6.54 -11.20 -4.02
C THR A 107 -7.92 -11.00 -3.38
N ASN A 108 -9.02 -11.34 -4.06
CA ASN A 108 -10.38 -11.35 -3.50
C ASN A 108 -10.49 -12.24 -2.25
N LEU A 109 -9.98 -13.48 -2.31
CA LEU A 109 -9.99 -14.39 -1.15
C LEU A 109 -9.19 -13.82 0.03
N LYS A 110 -8.02 -13.25 -0.24
CA LYS A 110 -7.21 -12.57 0.78
C LYS A 110 -7.92 -11.36 1.36
N LEU A 111 -8.58 -10.55 0.52
CA LEU A 111 -9.36 -9.40 0.95
C LEU A 111 -10.50 -9.81 1.89
N LYS A 112 -11.33 -10.79 1.49
CA LYS A 112 -12.41 -11.33 2.33
C LYS A 112 -11.89 -11.80 3.69
N LYS A 113 -10.79 -12.55 3.69
CA LYS A 113 -10.17 -13.04 4.93
C LYS A 113 -9.65 -11.89 5.79
N SER A 114 -8.98 -10.90 5.21
CA SER A 114 -8.46 -9.72 5.93
C SER A 114 -9.58 -8.90 6.57
N LEU A 115 -10.65 -8.63 5.82
CA LEU A 115 -11.79 -7.86 6.30
C LEU A 115 -12.57 -8.59 7.40
N SER A 116 -12.62 -9.94 7.38
CA SER A 116 -13.24 -10.71 8.45
C SER A 116 -12.53 -10.58 9.81
N PHE A 117 -11.28 -10.12 9.81
CA PHE A 117 -10.47 -9.79 10.98
C PHE A 117 -10.26 -8.27 11.18
N ASN A 118 -10.99 -7.42 10.45
CA ASN A 118 -10.88 -5.96 10.54
C ASN A 118 -9.46 -5.41 10.29
N PHE A 119 -8.72 -5.99 9.35
CA PHE A 119 -7.46 -5.39 8.89
C PHE A 119 -7.72 -4.08 8.14
N ASN A 120 -6.81 -3.13 8.29
CA ASN A 120 -6.64 -2.05 7.32
C ASN A 120 -5.93 -2.62 6.09
N VAL A 121 -6.62 -2.66 4.98
CA VAL A 121 -6.13 -3.25 3.74
C VAL A 121 -5.68 -2.17 2.78
N PHE A 122 -4.42 -2.26 2.35
CA PHE A 122 -3.84 -1.45 1.28
C PHE A 122 -3.82 -2.31 0.02
N LEU A 123 -4.79 -2.06 -0.86
CA LEU A 123 -5.06 -2.91 -2.02
C LEU A 123 -4.38 -2.35 -3.26
N CYS A 124 -3.35 -3.03 -3.74
CA CYS A 124 -2.65 -2.72 -4.97
C CYS A 124 -3.41 -3.23 -6.19
N PHE A 125 -3.47 -2.41 -7.22
CA PHE A 125 -4.01 -2.73 -8.53
C PHE A 125 -3.35 -1.84 -9.58
N GLY A 126 -3.37 -2.26 -10.84
CA GLY A 126 -2.75 -1.44 -11.88
C GLY A 126 -2.79 -2.05 -13.27
N ASN A 127 -2.06 -1.42 -14.19
CA ASN A 127 -1.96 -1.80 -15.59
C ASN A 127 -0.52 -2.10 -16.00
N GLU A 128 -0.34 -3.15 -16.80
CA GLU A 128 0.98 -3.61 -17.25
C GLU A 128 1.55 -2.74 -18.38
N GLN A 129 0.69 -2.18 -19.21
CA GLN A 129 1.06 -1.40 -20.38
C GLN A 129 0.54 0.02 -20.27
N LYS A 130 1.30 0.99 -20.80
CA LYS A 130 0.83 2.36 -20.89
C LYS A 130 -0.39 2.44 -21.79
N GLU A 131 -1.44 3.09 -21.31
CA GLU A 131 -2.66 3.40 -22.05
C GLU A 131 -2.79 4.92 -22.13
N ASN A 132 -2.96 5.46 -23.32
CA ASN A 132 -3.11 6.91 -23.54
C ASN A 132 -4.56 7.35 -23.48
N ASP A 133 -5.49 6.43 -23.68
CA ASP A 133 -6.93 6.66 -23.48
C ASP A 133 -7.28 6.38 -22.01
N TYR A 134 -7.39 7.44 -21.24
CA TYR A 134 -7.63 7.32 -19.79
C TYR A 134 -9.05 6.83 -19.47
N ASP A 135 -10.04 7.03 -20.33
CA ASP A 135 -11.39 6.48 -20.10
C ASP A 135 -11.36 4.96 -20.24
N LYS A 136 -10.68 4.46 -21.27
CA LYS A 136 -10.45 3.03 -21.43
C LYS A 136 -9.58 2.43 -20.34
N LEU A 137 -8.56 3.16 -19.87
CA LEU A 137 -7.73 2.74 -18.73
C LEU A 137 -8.58 2.59 -17.48
N VAL A 138 -9.36 3.62 -17.15
CA VAL A 138 -10.19 3.64 -15.94
C VAL A 138 -11.23 2.53 -15.96
N GLU A 139 -11.82 2.21 -17.14
CA GLU A 139 -12.71 1.07 -17.30
C GLU A 139 -12.01 -0.25 -16.94
N LYS A 140 -10.80 -0.48 -17.46
CA LYS A 140 -10.00 -1.68 -17.14
C LYS A 140 -9.65 -1.77 -15.65
N LEU A 141 -9.26 -0.64 -15.04
CA LEU A 141 -8.92 -0.59 -13.62
C LEU A 141 -10.14 -0.85 -12.73
N ALA A 142 -11.28 -0.26 -13.07
CA ALA A 142 -12.53 -0.49 -12.36
C ALA A 142 -12.96 -1.97 -12.44
N ASN A 143 -12.87 -2.61 -13.63
CA ASN A 143 -13.17 -4.02 -13.79
C ASN A 143 -12.27 -4.93 -12.93
N LYS A 144 -10.97 -4.63 -12.80
CA LYS A 144 -10.08 -5.35 -11.88
C LYS A 144 -10.52 -5.20 -10.42
N ILE A 145 -10.89 -3.98 -10.01
CA ILE A 145 -11.40 -3.72 -8.66
C ILE A 145 -12.71 -4.50 -8.45
N ASP A 146 -13.59 -4.56 -9.43
CA ASP A 146 -14.84 -5.32 -9.37
C ASP A 146 -14.59 -6.82 -9.15
N GLU A 147 -13.62 -7.41 -9.83
CA GLU A 147 -13.25 -8.81 -9.63
C GLU A 147 -12.71 -9.04 -8.20
N ILE A 148 -11.92 -8.11 -7.68
CA ILE A 148 -11.40 -8.20 -6.31
C ILE A 148 -12.51 -7.98 -5.27
N PHE A 149 -13.50 -7.16 -5.56
CA PHE A 149 -14.62 -6.85 -4.66
C PHE A 149 -15.80 -7.82 -4.77
N LEU A 150 -15.72 -8.82 -5.65
CA LEU A 150 -16.78 -9.80 -5.85
C LEU A 150 -17.22 -10.46 -4.53
N ASP A 151 -18.50 -10.38 -4.19
CA ASP A 151 -19.07 -10.91 -2.95
C ASP A 151 -18.40 -10.39 -1.66
N VAL A 152 -17.86 -9.20 -1.68
CA VAL A 152 -17.37 -8.47 -0.49
C VAL A 152 -18.44 -7.46 -0.07
N ASP A 153 -18.78 -7.43 1.22
CA ASP A 153 -19.63 -6.37 1.78
C ASP A 153 -18.82 -5.06 1.88
N ILE A 154 -18.72 -4.36 0.74
CA ILE A 154 -17.94 -3.13 0.61
C ILE A 154 -18.53 -1.99 1.45
N ILE A 155 -19.87 -1.93 1.59
CA ILE A 155 -20.53 -0.87 2.37
C ILE A 155 -20.05 -0.92 3.82
N LYS A 156 -20.01 -2.11 4.40
CA LYS A 156 -19.58 -2.34 5.79
C LYS A 156 -18.08 -2.09 5.98
N ASN A 157 -17.26 -2.37 4.96
CA ASN A 157 -15.80 -2.47 5.11
C ASN A 157 -15.02 -1.37 4.39
N SER A 158 -15.69 -0.42 3.70
CA SER A 158 -15.01 0.60 2.88
C SER A 158 -13.97 1.42 3.64
N GLN A 159 -14.23 1.73 4.90
CA GLN A 159 -13.30 2.48 5.77
C GLN A 159 -11.98 1.75 6.05
N ASN A 160 -11.94 0.44 5.83
CA ASN A 160 -10.77 -0.39 6.06
C ASN A 160 -9.98 -0.64 4.76
N ILE A 161 -10.39 -0.06 3.63
CA ILE A 161 -9.78 -0.29 2.32
C ILE A 161 -9.23 1.03 1.77
N VAL A 162 -7.93 1.04 1.54
CA VAL A 162 -7.21 2.09 0.81
C VAL A 162 -6.68 1.49 -0.49
N LEU A 163 -6.98 2.12 -1.61
CA LEU A 163 -6.57 1.67 -2.93
C LEU A 163 -5.18 2.22 -3.30
N CYS A 164 -4.34 1.40 -3.92
CA CYS A 164 -2.99 1.78 -4.33
C CYS A 164 -2.84 1.54 -5.84
N TYR A 165 -2.89 2.61 -6.62
CA TYR A 165 -2.72 2.53 -8.07
C TYR A 165 -1.25 2.38 -8.44
N GLU A 166 -0.91 1.28 -9.08
CA GLU A 166 0.43 0.91 -9.54
C GLU A 166 0.46 0.82 -11.08
N PRO A 167 0.93 1.84 -11.83
CA PRO A 167 1.26 1.64 -13.25
C PRO A 167 2.49 0.72 -13.34
N ILE A 168 2.26 -0.58 -13.56
CA ILE A 168 3.29 -1.63 -13.43
C ILE A 168 4.47 -1.38 -14.36
N PHE A 169 4.21 -0.87 -15.57
CA PHE A 169 5.26 -0.47 -16.53
C PHE A 169 6.18 0.63 -16.02
N ALA A 170 5.74 1.43 -15.04
CA ALA A 170 6.53 2.51 -14.43
C ALA A 170 7.29 2.05 -13.18
N ILE A 171 6.93 0.92 -12.56
CA ILE A 171 7.57 0.45 -11.33
C ILE A 171 9.03 0.09 -11.57
N GLY A 172 9.94 0.69 -10.80
CA GLY A 172 11.38 0.43 -10.89
C GLY A 172 12.07 0.94 -12.15
N SER A 173 11.32 1.58 -13.07
CA SER A 173 11.87 2.14 -14.32
C SER A 173 12.55 3.50 -14.13
N GLY A 174 12.31 4.17 -13.00
CA GLY A 174 12.68 5.56 -12.78
C GLY A 174 11.77 6.58 -13.50
N ASN A 175 10.84 6.12 -14.33
CA ASN A 175 9.94 6.94 -15.14
C ASN A 175 8.52 6.91 -14.54
N ALA A 176 8.29 7.71 -13.53
CA ALA A 176 6.94 7.92 -12.98
C ALA A 176 6.05 8.64 -14.00
N LEU A 177 4.74 8.42 -13.92
CA LEU A 177 3.77 9.31 -14.56
C LEU A 177 3.87 10.71 -13.92
N SER A 178 3.56 11.75 -14.68
CA SER A 178 3.45 13.10 -14.12
C SER A 178 2.29 13.19 -13.14
N VAL A 179 2.34 14.13 -12.20
CA VAL A 179 1.25 14.33 -11.25
C VAL A 179 -0.08 14.59 -11.95
N ASN A 180 -0.09 15.36 -13.05
CA ASN A 180 -1.30 15.67 -13.81
C ASN A 180 -1.93 14.42 -14.44
N GLU A 181 -1.11 13.53 -15.03
CA GLU A 181 -1.60 12.25 -15.57
C GLU A 181 -2.24 11.40 -14.46
N VAL A 182 -1.57 11.32 -13.30
CA VAL A 182 -2.07 10.53 -12.15
C VAL A 182 -3.35 11.15 -11.56
N GLU A 183 -3.41 12.49 -11.44
CA GLU A 183 -4.62 13.19 -10.97
C GLU A 183 -5.81 12.92 -11.87
N GLU A 184 -5.64 12.99 -13.21
CA GLU A 184 -6.72 12.72 -14.15
C GLU A 184 -7.21 11.28 -14.04
N ILE A 185 -6.30 10.30 -14.00
CA ILE A 185 -6.65 8.89 -13.86
C ILE A 185 -7.41 8.64 -12.53
N ILE A 186 -6.87 9.14 -11.41
CA ILE A 186 -7.47 8.93 -10.09
C ILE A 186 -8.81 9.65 -9.97
N LEU A 187 -8.96 10.85 -10.50
CA LEU A 187 -10.22 11.59 -10.47
C LEU A 187 -11.32 10.84 -11.21
N LYS A 188 -11.04 10.37 -12.44
CA LYS A 188 -11.98 9.58 -13.23
C LYS A 188 -12.31 8.25 -12.53
N LEU A 189 -11.32 7.59 -11.95
CA LEU A 189 -11.53 6.33 -11.22
C LEU A 189 -12.40 6.55 -9.97
N LYS A 190 -12.11 7.58 -9.17
CA LYS A 190 -12.94 7.95 -8.00
C LYS A 190 -14.40 8.22 -8.40
N ALA A 191 -14.62 8.93 -9.50
CA ALA A 191 -15.97 9.20 -10.00
C ALA A 191 -16.69 7.89 -10.38
N LYS A 192 -16.02 6.99 -11.10
CA LYS A 192 -16.57 5.70 -11.50
C LYS A 192 -16.90 4.79 -10.31
N LEU A 193 -16.00 4.72 -9.33
CA LEU A 193 -16.23 3.93 -8.10
C LEU A 193 -17.37 4.53 -7.26
N LEU A 194 -17.46 5.86 -7.18
CA LEU A 194 -18.56 6.54 -6.49
C LEU A 194 -19.90 6.26 -7.18
N GLU A 195 -19.97 6.32 -8.51
CA GLU A 195 -21.18 5.96 -9.27
C GLU A 195 -21.62 4.52 -8.98
N LYS A 196 -20.67 3.57 -8.98
CA LYS A 196 -20.95 2.15 -8.84
C LYS A 196 -21.29 1.72 -7.41
N TYR A 197 -20.46 2.12 -6.46
CA TYR A 197 -20.53 1.64 -5.07
C TYR A 197 -21.22 2.62 -4.11
N GLN A 198 -21.48 3.87 -4.54
CA GLN A 198 -21.96 4.97 -3.69
C GLN A 198 -21.03 5.27 -2.51
N LEU A 199 -19.72 5.00 -2.68
CA LEU A 199 -18.68 5.13 -1.69
C LEU A 199 -17.49 5.90 -2.24
N GLN A 200 -16.83 6.66 -1.36
CA GLN A 200 -15.57 7.32 -1.69
C GLN A 200 -14.40 6.49 -1.15
N PHE A 201 -13.42 6.22 -2.00
CA PHE A 201 -12.20 5.52 -1.64
C PHE A 201 -11.00 6.48 -1.62
N GLU A 202 -10.11 6.32 -0.65
CA GLU A 202 -8.78 6.92 -0.69
C GLU A 202 -7.94 6.14 -1.72
N ILE A 203 -7.29 6.87 -2.67
CA ILE A 203 -6.47 6.27 -3.71
C ILE A 203 -5.07 6.88 -3.69
N LEU A 204 -4.08 6.02 -3.47
CA LEU A 204 -2.66 6.37 -3.43
C LEU A 204 -1.99 6.08 -4.78
N TYR A 205 -0.85 6.71 -5.01
CA TYR A 205 0.00 6.44 -6.16
C TYR A 205 1.25 5.64 -5.80
N GLY A 206 1.50 4.53 -6.52
CA GLY A 206 2.58 3.58 -6.27
C GLY A 206 3.58 3.39 -7.43
N GLY A 207 3.69 4.34 -8.35
CA GLY A 207 4.57 4.25 -9.54
C GLY A 207 5.88 5.05 -9.43
N SER A 208 7.02 4.41 -9.11
CA SER A 208 8.37 5.02 -9.09
C SER A 208 8.49 6.35 -8.35
N VAL A 209 7.87 6.43 -7.18
CA VAL A 209 7.95 7.61 -6.30
C VAL A 209 9.36 7.75 -5.71
N ASN A 210 9.93 8.98 -5.79
CA ASN A 210 11.26 9.31 -5.28
C ASN A 210 11.33 10.78 -4.81
N LEU A 211 12.48 11.23 -4.29
CA LEU A 211 12.65 12.59 -3.75
C LEU A 211 12.37 13.71 -4.76
N SER A 212 12.58 13.48 -6.06
CA SER A 212 12.40 14.52 -7.07
C SER A 212 10.93 14.75 -7.45
N ASN A 213 10.05 13.77 -7.22
CA ASN A 213 8.65 13.84 -7.63
C ASN A 213 7.64 13.74 -6.47
N VAL A 214 8.02 13.21 -5.32
CA VAL A 214 7.10 12.93 -4.21
C VAL A 214 6.37 14.19 -3.72
N LYS A 215 7.02 15.35 -3.74
CA LYS A 215 6.43 16.61 -3.31
C LYS A 215 5.18 16.98 -4.12
N ASP A 216 5.19 16.73 -5.41
CA ASP A 216 4.06 17.04 -6.29
C ASP A 216 2.88 16.13 -5.97
N PHE A 217 3.11 14.83 -5.78
CA PHE A 217 2.08 13.89 -5.34
C PHE A 217 1.51 14.22 -3.97
N LEU A 218 2.35 14.56 -2.99
CA LEU A 218 1.89 14.97 -1.66
C LEU A 218 1.10 16.29 -1.71
N ASN A 219 1.40 17.21 -2.63
CA ASN A 219 0.69 18.47 -2.78
C ASN A 219 -0.66 18.34 -3.50
N SER A 220 -0.89 17.26 -4.23
CA SER A 220 -2.16 17.00 -4.91
C SER A 220 -3.34 17.02 -3.94
N LYS A 221 -4.49 17.55 -4.39
CA LYS A 221 -5.77 17.45 -3.67
C LYS A 221 -6.55 16.20 -4.04
N ILE A 222 -6.16 15.52 -5.09
CA ILE A 222 -6.84 14.35 -5.66
C ILE A 222 -6.22 13.03 -5.16
N ILE A 223 -4.89 13.00 -5.06
CA ILE A 223 -4.11 11.83 -4.65
C ILE A 223 -4.03 11.80 -3.13
N ASP A 224 -4.42 10.70 -2.47
CA ASP A 224 -4.53 10.62 -1.02
C ASP A 224 -3.22 10.21 -0.32
N GLY A 225 -2.19 9.87 -1.08
CA GLY A 225 -0.86 9.52 -0.58
C GLY A 225 -0.01 8.78 -1.59
N VAL A 226 1.07 8.19 -1.12
CA VAL A 226 2.06 7.48 -1.95
C VAL A 226 2.42 6.12 -1.36
N LEU A 227 2.70 5.16 -2.25
CA LEU A 227 3.32 3.88 -1.92
C LEU A 227 4.74 3.86 -2.51
N ILE A 228 5.74 3.80 -1.64
CA ILE A 228 7.15 3.98 -1.97
C ILE A 228 7.87 2.63 -1.89
N GLY A 229 8.61 2.28 -2.92
CA GLY A 229 9.51 1.11 -2.92
C GLY A 229 10.96 1.49 -2.62
N ASN A 230 11.85 1.34 -3.60
CA ASN A 230 13.32 1.48 -3.45
C ASN A 230 13.76 2.79 -2.79
N CYS A 231 13.12 3.92 -3.11
CA CYS A 231 13.45 5.21 -2.49
C CYS A 231 13.30 5.16 -0.96
N GLY A 232 12.35 4.37 -0.46
CA GLY A 232 12.06 4.20 0.96
C GLY A 232 13.08 3.35 1.72
N LEU A 233 13.99 2.66 1.04
CA LEU A 233 15.03 1.84 1.68
C LEU A 233 16.17 2.67 2.29
N ASP A 234 16.31 3.92 1.88
CA ASP A 234 17.21 4.89 2.51
C ASP A 234 16.44 5.72 3.54
N VAL A 235 16.83 5.63 4.79
CA VAL A 235 16.21 6.32 5.92
C VAL A 235 16.24 7.83 5.76
N ASN A 236 17.27 8.39 5.14
CA ASN A 236 17.40 9.84 4.93
C ASN A 236 16.37 10.34 3.90
N ASN A 237 16.08 9.54 2.88
CA ASN A 237 15.01 9.85 1.93
C ASN A 237 13.65 9.94 2.63
N ILE A 238 13.34 8.96 3.47
CA ILE A 238 12.07 8.93 4.20
C ILE A 238 11.96 10.09 5.19
N LYS A 239 13.03 10.42 5.93
CA LYS A 239 13.04 11.60 6.80
C LYS A 239 12.69 12.88 6.05
N GLN A 240 13.26 13.07 4.84
CA GLN A 240 12.94 14.23 3.99
C GLN A 240 11.49 14.21 3.53
N ILE A 241 10.97 13.09 3.11
CA ILE A 241 9.57 12.92 2.64
C ILE A 241 8.58 13.25 3.78
N LEU A 242 8.82 12.73 4.98
CA LEU A 242 8.01 13.00 6.17
C LEU A 242 7.96 14.50 6.54
N LEU A 243 9.07 15.22 6.36
CA LEU A 243 9.10 16.67 6.55
C LEU A 243 8.32 17.44 5.49
N MET A 244 8.23 16.92 4.26
CA MET A 244 7.44 17.55 3.20
C MET A 244 5.94 17.49 3.50
N ASP A 245 5.44 16.41 4.08
CA ASP A 245 4.03 16.29 4.48
C ASP A 245 3.69 17.12 5.74
N LYS A 246 4.65 17.25 6.68
CA LYS A 246 4.46 18.02 7.93
C LYS A 246 4.21 19.52 7.71
N LYS A 247 4.72 20.08 6.62
CA LYS A 247 4.65 21.54 6.34
C LYS A 247 3.25 22.02 5.88
N LYS A 248 2.26 21.14 5.92
CA LYS A 248 0.86 21.44 5.64
C LYS A 248 0.04 21.46 6.93
#